data_9649ceda2b5a11de9730d84df4a277bf
#
_entry.id   9649ceda2b5a11de9730d84df4a277bf
#
_cell.length_a   1.000
_cell.length_b   1.000
_cell.length_c   1.000
_cell.angle_alpha   90.00
_cell.angle_beta   90.00
_cell.angle_gamma   90.00
#
_symmetry.space_group_name_H-M   'P 1'
#
loop_
_entity.id
_entity.type
_entity.pdbx_description
1 polymer ?
#
loop_
_entity_poly.entity_id
_entity_poly.type
_entity_poly.pdbx_seq_one_letter_code
_entity_poly.pdbx_strand_id
1 'polypeptide(L)'
;EVNREQQMASQGADAAISSKYRGAQGLDPELIKDLERQFGLDKPAHERFGLLVWNYVQFDFGESFFRDQPVMGLVVDKMPVSISLGIWTTLLTYLICIPLGIAKAVRDGSRFDVWTSTVIIIGYAIPGFLFAVLLIVLFAGGSFWDIFPLRGLTSEGWDEMTWPARIADYFWHMVLPIAAMAIGGFATLTMLTKNSFLDEINKHYVVTARAKGLSEARVLYGHVFRNAMLIVVAGFPSAFIGVLFTGSLLIEVIFSLDGLGLLGFEAALNRDYPVVLGTLYVFTLMGLILNLIGDLMYMIIDPRIDFESRDV
;
A
#
# COMPACT_ATOMS: atom_id res chain seq x y z
N GLU A 1 37.52 -10.92 52.81
CA GLU A 1 36.33 -10.39 52.14
C GLU A 1 36.68 -9.63 50.87
N VAL A 2 37.66 -8.73 50.90
CA VAL A 2 38.14 -7.95 49.71
C VAL A 2 38.58 -8.84 48.52
N ASN A 3 39.20 -9.99 48.78
CA ASN A 3 39.59 -10.91 47.74
C ASN A 3 38.44 -11.66 47.05
N ARG A 4 37.29 -11.84 47.73
CA ARG A 4 36.10 -12.44 47.17
C ARG A 4 35.32 -11.47 46.23
N GLU A 5 35.24 -10.20 46.64
CA GLU A 5 34.65 -9.18 45.81
C GLU A 5 35.44 -8.88 44.54
N GLN A 6 36.77 -8.89 44.65
CA GLN A 6 37.64 -8.75 43.48
C GLN A 6 37.55 -9.97 42.51
N GLN A 7 37.41 -11.20 43.05
CA GLN A 7 37.22 -12.39 42.24
C GLN A 7 35.82 -12.41 41.56
N MET A 8 34.77 -11.97 42.24
CA MET A 8 33.44 -11.82 41.61
C MET A 8 33.42 -10.72 40.56
N ALA A 9 34.09 -9.60 40.78
CA ALA A 9 34.23 -8.54 39.80
C ALA A 9 35.06 -8.95 38.57
N SER A 10 36.12 -9.76 38.75
CA SER A 10 36.89 -10.26 37.61
C SER A 10 36.16 -11.34 36.82
N GLN A 11 35.40 -12.25 37.46
CA GLN A 11 34.57 -13.24 36.78
C GLN A 11 33.39 -12.58 36.00
N GLY A 12 32.79 -11.51 36.57
CA GLY A 12 31.77 -10.72 35.86
C GLY A 12 32.34 -9.96 34.67
N ALA A 13 33.56 -9.44 34.79
CA ALA A 13 34.23 -8.73 33.70
C ALA A 13 34.66 -9.67 32.57
N ASP A 14 35.17 -10.88 32.90
CA ASP A 14 35.54 -11.90 31.90
C ASP A 14 34.31 -12.49 31.20
N ALA A 15 33.19 -12.67 31.89
CA ALA A 15 31.90 -13.07 31.30
C ALA A 15 31.34 -11.99 30.37
N ALA A 16 31.50 -10.71 30.72
CA ALA A 16 31.07 -9.60 29.87
C ALA A 16 31.92 -9.46 28.59
N ILE A 17 33.21 -9.81 28.64
CA ILE A 17 34.13 -9.79 27.48
C ILE A 17 33.87 -10.97 26.54
N SER A 18 33.39 -12.11 27.04
CA SER A 18 33.11 -13.31 26.26
C SER A 18 31.72 -13.36 25.67
N SER A 19 30.84 -12.41 25.96
CA SER A 19 29.46 -12.38 25.45
C SER A 19 29.45 -12.16 23.93
N LYS A 20 28.91 -13.11 23.21
CA LYS A 20 28.71 -13.08 21.76
C LYS A 20 27.70 -11.99 21.35
N TYR A 21 26.90 -11.52 22.28
CA TYR A 21 25.80 -10.57 22.03
C TYR A 21 26.03 -9.26 22.79
N ARG A 22 25.96 -8.12 22.08
CA ARG A 22 26.17 -6.78 22.63
C ARG A 22 25.22 -6.39 23.79
N GLY A 23 24.01 -6.97 23.82
CA GLY A 23 23.00 -6.70 24.85
C GLY A 23 23.02 -7.64 26.05
N ALA A 24 23.87 -8.67 26.02
CA ALA A 24 23.89 -9.71 27.06
C ALA A 24 24.85 -9.41 28.22
N GLN A 25 25.35 -8.17 28.33
CA GLN A 25 26.21 -7.78 29.44
C GLN A 25 25.44 -7.82 30.75
N GLY A 26 25.82 -8.72 31.66
CA GLY A 26 25.19 -8.89 32.97
C GLY A 26 24.03 -9.89 33.02
N LEU A 27 23.69 -10.58 31.93
CA LEU A 27 22.73 -11.68 31.93
C LEU A 27 23.38 -13.00 32.37
N ASP A 28 22.60 -13.82 33.06
CA ASP A 28 23.02 -15.17 33.46
C ASP A 28 23.34 -16.01 32.22
N PRO A 29 24.50 -16.69 32.17
CA PRO A 29 24.89 -17.59 31.08
C PRO A 29 23.86 -18.70 30.78
N GLU A 30 23.13 -19.18 31.78
CA GLU A 30 22.04 -20.14 31.61
C GLU A 30 20.86 -19.55 30.87
N LEU A 31 20.47 -18.31 31.23
CA LEU A 31 19.41 -17.57 30.54
C LEU A 31 19.77 -17.30 29.07
N ILE A 32 21.04 -16.97 28.80
CA ILE A 32 21.50 -16.78 27.40
C ILE A 32 21.36 -18.09 26.59
N LYS A 33 21.74 -19.23 27.15
CA LYS A 33 21.59 -20.53 26.50
C LYS A 33 20.13 -20.92 26.28
N ASP A 34 19.25 -20.62 27.21
CA ASP A 34 17.83 -20.87 27.07
C ASP A 34 17.22 -19.99 25.98
N LEU A 35 17.59 -18.71 25.92
CA LEU A 35 17.23 -17.82 24.83
C LEU A 35 17.79 -18.30 23.48
N GLU A 36 19.05 -18.73 23.43
CA GLU A 36 19.63 -19.31 22.21
C GLU A 36 18.84 -20.53 21.70
N ARG A 37 18.37 -21.40 22.61
CA ARG A 37 17.54 -22.55 22.27
C ARG A 37 16.13 -22.14 21.84
N GLN A 38 15.52 -21.21 22.55
CA GLN A 38 14.18 -20.73 22.27
C GLN A 38 14.09 -20.09 20.88
N PHE A 39 15.13 -19.33 20.51
CA PHE A 39 15.21 -18.70 19.18
C PHE A 39 15.95 -19.57 18.14
N GLY A 40 16.32 -20.81 18.48
CA GLY A 40 17.02 -21.74 17.59
C GLY A 40 18.39 -21.24 17.13
N LEU A 41 19.01 -20.30 17.89
CA LEU A 41 20.31 -19.73 17.56
C LEU A 41 21.46 -20.70 17.81
N ASP A 42 21.19 -21.79 18.51
CA ASP A 42 22.07 -22.95 18.74
C ASP A 42 22.26 -23.82 17.50
N LYS A 43 21.35 -23.71 16.51
CA LYS A 43 21.38 -24.51 15.28
C LYS A 43 22.26 -23.88 14.19
N PRO A 44 22.83 -24.69 13.28
CA PRO A 44 23.58 -24.18 12.15
C PRO A 44 22.69 -23.36 11.20
N ALA A 45 23.27 -22.41 10.48
CA ALA A 45 22.53 -21.43 9.66
C ALA A 45 21.59 -22.06 8.61
N HIS A 46 21.98 -23.19 8.02
CA HIS A 46 21.14 -23.88 7.02
C HIS A 46 19.91 -24.57 7.64
N GLU A 47 20.03 -25.09 8.86
CA GLU A 47 18.88 -25.65 9.58
C GLU A 47 17.89 -24.53 10.00
N ARG A 48 18.43 -23.42 10.51
CA ARG A 48 17.61 -22.24 10.84
C ARG A 48 16.86 -21.69 9.63
N PHE A 49 17.55 -21.61 8.49
CA PHE A 49 16.92 -21.19 7.24
C PHE A 49 15.81 -22.14 6.81
N GLY A 50 16.06 -23.46 6.88
CA GLY A 50 15.04 -24.46 6.56
C GLY A 50 13.80 -24.37 7.46
N LEU A 51 13.99 -24.19 8.77
CA LEU A 51 12.90 -23.99 9.72
C LEU A 51 12.13 -22.68 9.46
N LEU A 52 12.84 -21.58 9.19
CA LEU A 52 12.22 -20.31 8.87
C LEU A 52 11.35 -20.41 7.62
N VAL A 53 11.86 -21.03 6.54
CA VAL A 53 11.09 -21.23 5.31
C VAL A 53 9.87 -22.12 5.58
N TRP A 54 10.03 -23.18 6.36
CA TRP A 54 8.94 -24.09 6.71
C TRP A 54 7.84 -23.39 7.52
N ASN A 55 8.21 -22.59 8.52
CA ASN A 55 7.27 -21.81 9.33
C ASN A 55 6.55 -20.79 8.47
N TYR A 56 7.25 -20.10 7.57
CA TYR A 56 6.66 -19.09 6.68
C TYR A 56 5.67 -19.69 5.68
N VAL A 57 5.91 -20.90 5.18
CA VAL A 57 4.93 -21.64 4.36
C VAL A 57 3.65 -21.94 5.15
N GLN A 58 3.75 -22.10 6.47
CA GLN A 58 2.61 -22.31 7.36
C GLN A 58 2.01 -21.00 7.92
N PHE A 59 2.50 -19.83 7.48
CA PHE A 59 2.11 -18.52 8.01
C PHE A 59 2.42 -18.33 9.50
N ASP A 60 3.39 -19.08 10.02
CA ASP A 60 3.94 -18.90 11.35
C ASP A 60 5.18 -17.99 11.28
N PHE A 61 5.00 -16.72 11.62
CA PHE A 61 6.06 -15.71 11.63
C PHE A 61 6.66 -15.53 13.02
N GLY A 62 6.21 -16.31 14.00
CA GLY A 62 6.58 -16.16 15.40
C GLY A 62 5.87 -15.00 16.09
N GLU A 63 6.44 -14.56 17.21
CA GLU A 63 5.91 -13.49 18.05
C GLU A 63 6.73 -12.21 17.90
N SER A 64 6.06 -11.06 18.08
CA SER A 64 6.71 -9.76 18.15
C SER A 64 7.60 -9.69 19.38
N PHE A 65 8.80 -9.14 19.24
CA PHE A 65 9.73 -8.97 20.37
C PHE A 65 9.29 -7.90 21.37
N PHE A 66 8.35 -7.03 21.00
CA PHE A 66 7.93 -5.87 21.79
C PHE A 66 6.46 -5.86 22.16
N ARG A 67 5.62 -6.70 21.52
CA ARG A 67 4.17 -6.63 21.69
C ARG A 67 3.54 -7.88 22.31
N ASP A 68 4.35 -8.91 22.61
CA ASP A 68 3.92 -10.21 23.16
C ASP A 68 2.68 -10.80 22.46
N GLN A 69 2.65 -10.67 21.12
CA GLN A 69 1.55 -11.11 20.28
C GLN A 69 2.09 -11.79 19.01
N PRO A 70 1.37 -12.80 18.48
CA PRO A 70 1.76 -13.44 17.23
C PRO A 70 1.72 -12.43 16.08
N VAL A 71 2.76 -12.44 15.24
CA VAL A 71 2.92 -11.50 14.12
C VAL A 71 1.72 -11.55 13.17
N MET A 72 1.21 -12.75 12.88
CA MET A 72 0.04 -12.90 11.99
C MET A 72 -1.20 -12.21 12.55
N GLY A 73 -1.41 -12.25 13.87
CA GLY A 73 -2.49 -11.50 14.53
C GLY A 73 -2.34 -10.00 14.31
N LEU A 74 -1.15 -9.45 14.56
CA LEU A 74 -0.85 -8.03 14.34
C LEU A 74 -1.11 -7.61 12.88
N VAL A 75 -0.69 -8.44 11.93
CA VAL A 75 -0.89 -8.16 10.50
C VAL A 75 -2.37 -8.15 10.14
N VAL A 76 -3.13 -9.15 10.57
CA VAL A 76 -4.57 -9.25 10.27
C VAL A 76 -5.35 -8.09 10.89
N ASP A 77 -5.01 -7.67 12.10
CA ASP A 77 -5.67 -6.54 12.78
C ASP A 77 -5.45 -5.19 12.06
N LYS A 78 -4.28 -5.01 11.41
CA LYS A 78 -3.92 -3.77 10.70
C LYS A 78 -4.31 -3.77 9.22
N MET A 79 -4.52 -4.95 8.62
CA MET A 79 -4.93 -5.10 7.22
C MET A 79 -6.15 -4.26 6.81
N PRO A 80 -7.25 -4.22 7.57
CA PRO A 80 -8.45 -3.47 7.17
C PRO A 80 -8.19 -2.00 6.89
N VAL A 81 -7.30 -1.35 7.64
CA VAL A 81 -6.94 0.06 7.46
C VAL A 81 -6.24 0.28 6.12
N SER A 82 -5.15 -0.44 5.87
CA SER A 82 -4.36 -0.27 4.64
C SER A 82 -5.15 -0.69 3.40
N ILE A 83 -5.92 -1.78 3.47
CA ILE A 83 -6.79 -2.24 2.38
C ILE A 83 -7.87 -1.21 2.08
N SER A 84 -8.51 -0.65 3.10
CA SER A 84 -9.48 0.44 2.98
C SER A 84 -8.91 1.64 2.24
N LEU A 85 -7.75 2.15 2.68
CA LEU A 85 -7.05 3.26 2.02
C LEU A 85 -6.75 2.94 0.55
N GLY A 86 -6.22 1.75 0.28
CA GLY A 86 -5.89 1.30 -1.06
C GLY A 86 -7.10 1.22 -1.98
N ILE A 87 -8.18 0.57 -1.52
CA ILE A 87 -9.41 0.39 -2.32
C ILE A 87 -10.04 1.75 -2.63
N TRP A 88 -10.29 2.58 -1.62
CA TRP A 88 -10.98 3.85 -1.83
C TRP A 88 -10.16 4.84 -2.65
N THR A 89 -8.86 4.92 -2.42
CA THR A 89 -7.97 5.76 -3.22
C THR A 89 -7.96 5.33 -4.69
N THR A 90 -7.81 4.02 -4.94
CA THR A 90 -7.79 3.49 -6.30
C THR A 90 -9.15 3.68 -6.98
N LEU A 91 -10.25 3.34 -6.29
CA LEU A 91 -11.61 3.50 -6.82
C LEU A 91 -11.89 4.96 -7.19
N LEU A 92 -11.59 5.90 -6.28
CA LEU A 92 -11.80 7.34 -6.52
C LEU A 92 -10.95 7.83 -7.70
N THR A 93 -9.68 7.44 -7.73
CA THR A 93 -8.76 7.82 -8.81
C THR A 93 -9.28 7.32 -10.16
N TYR A 94 -9.68 6.06 -10.27
CA TYR A 94 -10.23 5.51 -11.51
C TYR A 94 -11.57 6.14 -11.90
N LEU A 95 -12.46 6.37 -10.93
CA LEU A 95 -13.77 6.98 -11.16
C LEU A 95 -13.66 8.43 -11.70
N ILE A 96 -12.65 9.17 -11.30
CA ILE A 96 -12.44 10.56 -11.75
C ILE A 96 -11.55 10.60 -13.00
N CYS A 97 -10.42 9.89 -13.01
CA CYS A 97 -9.42 10.01 -14.06
C CYS A 97 -9.86 9.41 -15.39
N ILE A 98 -10.63 8.33 -15.39
CA ILE A 98 -11.10 7.72 -16.64
C ILE A 98 -12.07 8.65 -17.38
N PRO A 99 -13.16 9.14 -16.79
CA PRO A 99 -14.05 10.09 -17.48
C PRO A 99 -13.33 11.38 -17.89
N LEU A 100 -12.43 11.87 -17.03
CA LEU A 100 -11.64 13.07 -17.32
C LEU A 100 -10.69 12.83 -18.52
N GLY A 101 -9.97 11.70 -18.56
CA GLY A 101 -9.09 11.33 -19.65
C GLY A 101 -9.84 11.18 -20.98
N ILE A 102 -11.01 10.52 -20.97
CA ILE A 102 -11.89 10.40 -22.13
C ILE A 102 -12.34 11.78 -22.62
N ALA A 103 -12.84 12.64 -21.72
CA ALA A 103 -13.28 13.97 -22.07
C ALA A 103 -12.16 14.85 -22.64
N LYS A 104 -10.91 14.65 -22.16
CA LYS A 104 -9.71 15.31 -22.68
C LYS A 104 -9.31 14.79 -24.05
N ALA A 105 -9.42 13.49 -24.30
CA ALA A 105 -9.14 12.89 -25.61
C ALA A 105 -10.13 13.38 -26.68
N VAL A 106 -11.42 13.42 -26.34
CA VAL A 106 -12.48 13.93 -27.26
C VAL A 106 -12.30 15.43 -27.57
N ARG A 107 -11.72 16.20 -26.62
CA ARG A 107 -11.53 17.66 -26.74
C ARG A 107 -10.05 18.01 -26.79
N ASP A 108 -9.24 17.17 -27.42
CA ASP A 108 -7.80 17.38 -27.49
C ASP A 108 -7.41 18.78 -28.03
N GLY A 109 -6.42 19.39 -27.40
CA GLY A 109 -5.96 20.76 -27.72
C GLY A 109 -6.91 21.88 -27.34
N SER A 110 -8.11 21.59 -26.79
CA SER A 110 -9.06 22.61 -26.34
C SER A 110 -8.58 23.29 -25.05
N ARG A 111 -9.20 24.44 -24.72
CA ARG A 111 -8.94 25.15 -23.44
C ARG A 111 -9.21 24.25 -22.22
N PHE A 112 -10.22 23.38 -22.30
CA PHE A 112 -10.52 22.42 -21.26
C PHE A 112 -9.37 21.43 -21.06
N ASP A 113 -8.84 20.87 -22.13
CA ASP A 113 -7.72 19.95 -22.08
C ASP A 113 -6.46 20.61 -21.50
N VAL A 114 -6.11 21.81 -21.95
CA VAL A 114 -4.96 22.57 -21.45
C VAL A 114 -5.11 22.89 -19.97
N TRP A 115 -6.25 23.44 -19.55
CA TRP A 115 -6.51 23.82 -18.18
C TRP A 115 -6.48 22.62 -17.21
N THR A 116 -7.17 21.55 -17.56
CA THR A 116 -7.17 20.34 -16.72
C THR A 116 -5.80 19.68 -16.67
N SER A 117 -5.04 19.68 -17.78
CA SER A 117 -3.63 19.22 -17.77
C SER A 117 -2.78 20.04 -16.82
N THR A 118 -2.90 21.37 -16.86
CA THR A 118 -2.15 22.26 -15.97
C THR A 118 -2.46 21.95 -14.50
N VAL A 119 -3.74 21.83 -14.14
CA VAL A 119 -4.14 21.55 -12.76
C VAL A 119 -3.61 20.21 -12.27
N ILE A 120 -3.76 19.15 -13.05
CA ILE A 120 -3.31 17.81 -12.63
C ILE A 120 -1.77 17.71 -12.58
N ILE A 121 -1.04 18.41 -13.47
CA ILE A 121 0.43 18.45 -13.44
C ILE A 121 0.93 19.23 -12.23
N ILE A 122 0.30 20.35 -11.88
CA ILE A 122 0.63 21.09 -10.65
C ILE A 122 0.38 20.20 -9.43
N GLY A 123 -0.78 19.50 -9.37
CA GLY A 123 -1.07 18.55 -8.30
C GLY A 123 -0.03 17.43 -8.22
N TYR A 124 0.38 16.89 -9.35
CA TYR A 124 1.38 15.82 -9.42
C TYR A 124 2.77 16.26 -8.93
N ALA A 125 3.11 17.54 -9.13
CA ALA A 125 4.40 18.09 -8.67
C ALA A 125 4.49 18.19 -7.14
N ILE A 126 3.37 18.15 -6.43
CA ILE A 126 3.33 18.23 -4.96
C ILE A 126 3.47 16.80 -4.40
N PRO A 127 4.51 16.50 -3.61
CA PRO A 127 4.59 15.21 -2.92
C PRO A 127 3.36 14.95 -2.06
N GLY A 128 2.76 13.75 -2.17
CA GLY A 128 1.50 13.42 -1.49
C GLY A 128 1.54 13.64 0.03
N PHE A 129 2.67 13.35 0.67
CA PHE A 129 2.82 13.58 2.12
C PHE A 129 2.85 15.07 2.49
N LEU A 130 3.44 15.94 1.66
CA LEU A 130 3.38 17.40 1.88
C LEU A 130 1.97 17.92 1.65
N PHE A 131 1.26 17.37 0.68
CA PHE A 131 -0.16 17.70 0.47
C PHE A 131 -1.02 17.24 1.64
N ALA A 132 -0.75 16.06 2.23
CA ALA A 132 -1.41 15.58 3.44
C ALA A 132 -1.24 16.56 4.61
N VAL A 133 0.00 17.03 4.86
CA VAL A 133 0.28 18.03 5.90
C VAL A 133 -0.47 19.34 5.62
N LEU A 134 -0.47 19.80 4.38
CA LEU A 134 -1.23 20.99 3.98
C LEU A 134 -2.73 20.83 4.25
N LEU A 135 -3.31 19.68 3.90
CA LEU A 135 -4.73 19.39 4.14
C LEU A 135 -5.07 19.39 5.63
N ILE A 136 -4.22 18.79 6.48
CA ILE A 136 -4.39 18.81 7.93
C ILE A 136 -4.38 20.25 8.45
N VAL A 137 -3.37 21.03 8.10
CA VAL A 137 -3.22 22.41 8.57
C VAL A 137 -4.43 23.25 8.17
N LEU A 138 -4.94 23.07 6.95
CA LEU A 138 -6.06 23.85 6.45
C LEU A 138 -7.41 23.37 7.00
N PHE A 139 -7.63 22.07 7.16
CA PHE A 139 -8.96 21.50 7.32
C PHE A 139 -9.19 20.67 8.58
N ALA A 140 -8.12 20.28 9.34
CA ALA A 140 -8.24 19.40 10.49
C ALA A 140 -7.43 19.83 11.71
N GLY A 141 -6.56 20.83 11.58
CA GLY A 141 -5.63 21.21 12.65
C GLY A 141 -6.13 22.34 13.56
N GLY A 142 -7.38 22.79 13.42
CA GLY A 142 -7.92 23.92 14.20
C GLY A 142 -7.28 25.27 13.92
N SER A 143 -6.28 25.33 13.00
CA SER A 143 -5.57 26.60 12.70
C SER A 143 -6.33 27.48 11.73
N PHE A 144 -7.09 26.89 10.78
CA PHE A 144 -7.90 27.62 9.78
C PHE A 144 -9.34 27.12 9.80
N TRP A 145 -9.62 25.99 9.13
CA TRP A 145 -10.95 25.39 9.08
C TRP A 145 -10.89 24.04 9.80
N ASP A 146 -11.66 23.88 10.85
CA ASP A 146 -11.78 22.62 11.59
C ASP A 146 -13.00 21.86 11.09
N ILE A 147 -12.86 21.26 9.90
CA ILE A 147 -13.96 20.59 9.20
C ILE A 147 -13.84 19.08 9.33
N PHE A 148 -12.62 18.53 9.16
CA PHE A 148 -12.38 17.09 9.12
C PHE A 148 -11.64 16.61 10.36
N PRO A 149 -11.79 15.32 10.73
CA PRO A 149 -11.04 14.73 11.82
C PRO A 149 -9.54 14.76 11.57
N LEU A 150 -8.77 14.99 12.63
CA LEU A 150 -7.31 15.06 12.55
C LEU A 150 -6.68 13.66 12.46
N ARG A 151 -7.25 12.67 13.14
CA ARG A 151 -6.63 11.35 13.37
C ARG A 151 -7.65 10.23 13.39
N GLY A 152 -7.16 9.01 13.11
CA GLY A 152 -7.93 7.79 13.24
C GLY A 152 -8.84 7.51 12.05
N LEU A 153 -9.35 6.30 11.98
CA LEU A 153 -10.26 5.84 10.92
C LEU A 153 -11.72 6.11 11.26
N THR A 154 -12.02 6.27 12.54
CA THR A 154 -13.37 6.49 13.10
C THR A 154 -13.29 7.34 14.35
N SER A 155 -14.41 7.98 14.72
CA SER A 155 -14.55 8.78 15.94
C SER A 155 -14.58 7.91 17.20
N GLU A 156 -14.23 8.50 18.36
CA GLU A 156 -14.48 7.89 19.67
C GLU A 156 -15.98 7.61 19.86
N GLY A 157 -16.32 6.42 20.37
CA GLY A 157 -17.73 6.00 20.51
C GLY A 157 -18.39 5.53 19.21
N TRP A 158 -17.60 5.23 18.16
CA TRP A 158 -18.13 4.73 16.88
C TRP A 158 -19.03 3.49 17.04
N ASP A 159 -18.72 2.59 17.97
CA ASP A 159 -19.50 1.38 18.24
C ASP A 159 -20.90 1.66 18.84
N GLU A 160 -21.10 2.83 19.40
CA GLU A 160 -22.39 3.28 19.96
C GLU A 160 -23.27 3.97 18.91
N MET A 161 -22.70 4.31 17.75
CA MET A 161 -23.42 5.00 16.68
C MET A 161 -24.38 4.06 15.94
N THR A 162 -25.41 4.64 15.33
CA THR A 162 -26.29 3.94 14.39
C THR A 162 -25.54 3.60 13.10
N TRP A 163 -25.94 2.53 12.40
CA TRP A 163 -25.29 2.10 11.16
C TRP A 163 -25.07 3.21 10.12
N PRO A 164 -26.07 4.08 9.79
CA PRO A 164 -25.82 5.17 8.86
C PRO A 164 -24.78 6.19 9.36
N ALA A 165 -24.76 6.47 10.68
CA ALA A 165 -23.78 7.36 11.28
C ALA A 165 -22.38 6.76 11.24
N ARG A 166 -22.21 5.46 11.50
CA ARG A 166 -20.92 4.75 11.37
C ARG A 166 -20.34 4.86 9.97
N ILE A 167 -21.17 4.66 8.94
CA ILE A 167 -20.75 4.75 7.54
C ILE A 167 -20.33 6.18 7.21
N ALA A 168 -21.14 7.17 7.62
CA ALA A 168 -20.83 8.57 7.39
C ALA A 168 -19.55 9.02 8.09
N ASP A 169 -19.36 8.63 9.36
CA ASP A 169 -18.17 8.91 10.14
C ASP A 169 -16.91 8.31 9.52
N TYR A 170 -16.95 7.04 9.13
CA TYR A 170 -15.86 6.38 8.44
C TYR A 170 -15.44 7.12 7.18
N PHE A 171 -16.39 7.46 6.28
CA PHE A 171 -16.06 8.20 5.07
C PHE A 171 -15.55 9.60 5.36
N TRP A 172 -16.05 10.23 6.43
CA TRP A 172 -15.60 11.56 6.86
C TRP A 172 -14.12 11.57 7.27
N HIS A 173 -13.68 10.53 7.99
CA HIS A 173 -12.27 10.34 8.35
C HIS A 173 -11.39 10.01 7.14
N MET A 174 -11.94 9.38 6.12
CA MET A 174 -11.21 8.96 4.92
C MET A 174 -11.01 10.07 3.88
N VAL A 175 -11.73 11.20 3.97
CA VAL A 175 -11.68 12.27 2.93
C VAL A 175 -10.27 12.80 2.74
N LEU A 176 -9.61 13.26 3.79
CA LEU A 176 -8.28 13.86 3.69
C LEU A 176 -7.19 12.84 3.33
N PRO A 177 -7.12 11.66 3.97
CA PRO A 177 -6.16 10.62 3.60
C PRO A 177 -6.28 10.21 2.13
N ILE A 178 -7.49 9.94 1.65
CA ILE A 178 -7.72 9.55 0.25
C ILE A 178 -7.34 10.68 -0.71
N ALA A 179 -7.71 11.93 -0.41
CA ALA A 179 -7.36 13.08 -1.23
C ALA A 179 -5.84 13.24 -1.36
N ALA A 180 -5.11 13.05 -0.25
CA ALA A 180 -3.66 13.13 -0.23
C ALA A 180 -2.99 12.00 -1.03
N MET A 181 -3.52 10.79 -0.97
CA MET A 181 -3.00 9.65 -1.72
C MET A 181 -3.34 9.72 -3.21
N ALA A 182 -4.55 10.19 -3.55
CA ALA A 182 -5.04 10.22 -4.92
C ALA A 182 -4.32 11.25 -5.80
N ILE A 183 -3.82 12.36 -5.23
CA ILE A 183 -3.24 13.47 -6.00
C ILE A 183 -2.09 13.02 -6.92
N GLY A 184 -1.24 12.10 -6.45
CA GLY A 184 -0.14 11.54 -7.23
C GLY A 184 -0.58 10.66 -8.40
N GLY A 185 -1.73 9.98 -8.28
CA GLY A 185 -2.28 9.10 -9.30
C GLY A 185 -3.04 9.82 -10.41
N PHE A 186 -3.57 11.03 -10.16
CA PHE A 186 -4.42 11.74 -11.11
C PHE A 186 -3.74 12.06 -12.43
N ALA A 187 -2.51 12.53 -12.42
CA ALA A 187 -1.81 12.88 -13.65
C ALA A 187 -1.53 11.63 -14.49
N THR A 188 -0.95 10.60 -13.88
CA THR A 188 -0.56 9.38 -14.58
C THR A 188 -1.76 8.69 -15.23
N LEU A 189 -2.83 8.43 -14.48
CA LEU A 189 -3.99 7.69 -14.98
C LEU A 189 -4.81 8.53 -15.98
N THR A 190 -4.97 9.83 -15.74
CA THR A 190 -5.69 10.71 -16.68
C THR A 190 -4.96 10.81 -18.02
N MET A 191 -3.62 10.98 -17.99
CA MET A 191 -2.84 11.07 -19.23
C MET A 191 -2.74 9.73 -19.94
N LEU A 192 -2.61 8.62 -19.22
CA LEU A 192 -2.66 7.27 -19.78
C LEU A 192 -4.00 7.06 -20.50
N THR A 193 -5.12 7.36 -19.84
CA THR A 193 -6.46 7.23 -20.43
C THR A 193 -6.61 8.14 -21.65
N LYS A 194 -6.20 9.41 -21.54
CA LYS A 194 -6.25 10.35 -22.67
C LYS A 194 -5.51 9.80 -23.88
N ASN A 195 -4.25 9.40 -23.70
CA ASN A 195 -3.39 8.95 -24.78
C ASN A 195 -3.93 7.66 -25.42
N SER A 196 -4.35 6.70 -24.61
CA SER A 196 -4.95 5.47 -25.11
C SER A 196 -6.23 5.71 -25.95
N PHE A 197 -7.07 6.66 -25.54
CA PHE A 197 -8.24 7.03 -26.32
C PHE A 197 -7.88 7.80 -27.60
N LEU A 198 -6.88 8.69 -27.58
CA LEU A 198 -6.40 9.39 -28.77
C LEU A 198 -5.85 8.41 -29.81
N ASP A 199 -5.08 7.41 -29.40
CA ASP A 199 -4.55 6.39 -30.29
C ASP A 199 -5.66 5.59 -30.94
N GLU A 200 -6.74 5.28 -30.21
CA GLU A 200 -7.85 4.50 -30.75
C GLU A 200 -8.83 5.32 -31.58
N ILE A 201 -9.12 6.56 -31.26
CA ILE A 201 -10.08 7.43 -31.97
C ILE A 201 -9.64 7.67 -33.43
N ASN A 202 -8.36 7.61 -33.72
CA ASN A 202 -7.78 7.87 -35.02
C ASN A 202 -7.67 6.60 -35.94
N LYS A 203 -8.06 5.42 -35.46
CA LYS A 203 -7.95 4.17 -36.23
C LYS A 203 -9.02 4.05 -37.31
N HIS A 204 -8.69 3.31 -38.39
CA HIS A 204 -9.56 3.12 -39.54
C HIS A 204 -10.94 2.54 -39.24
N TYR A 205 -11.05 1.65 -38.25
CA TYR A 205 -12.36 1.08 -37.88
C TYR A 205 -13.31 2.14 -37.30
N VAL A 206 -12.78 3.19 -36.68
CA VAL A 206 -13.56 4.32 -36.15
C VAL A 206 -14.11 5.16 -37.30
N VAL A 207 -13.27 5.44 -38.31
CA VAL A 207 -13.70 6.11 -39.56
C VAL A 207 -14.81 5.33 -40.23
N THR A 208 -14.66 4.00 -40.34
CA THR A 208 -15.69 3.11 -40.94
C THR A 208 -16.98 3.15 -40.14
N ALA A 209 -16.93 3.16 -38.81
CA ALA A 209 -18.12 3.25 -37.97
C ALA A 209 -18.88 4.58 -38.17
N ARG A 210 -18.15 5.69 -38.28
CA ARG A 210 -18.72 7.02 -38.62
C ARG A 210 -19.35 7.04 -40.00
N ALA A 211 -18.64 6.47 -40.97
CA ALA A 211 -19.16 6.39 -42.35
C ALA A 211 -20.47 5.56 -42.47
N LYS A 212 -20.68 4.61 -41.54
CA LYS A 212 -21.94 3.85 -41.43
C LYS A 212 -23.04 4.62 -40.71
N GLY A 213 -22.82 5.89 -40.35
CA GLY A 213 -23.83 6.77 -39.74
C GLY A 213 -24.05 6.56 -38.22
N LEU A 214 -23.12 5.91 -37.52
CA LEU A 214 -23.19 5.78 -36.07
C LEU A 214 -22.94 7.12 -35.41
N SER A 215 -23.73 7.41 -34.35
CA SER A 215 -23.50 8.62 -33.51
C SER A 215 -22.15 8.57 -32.80
N GLU A 216 -21.54 9.74 -32.57
CA GLU A 216 -20.23 9.84 -31.90
C GLU A 216 -20.19 9.12 -30.53
N ALA A 217 -21.28 9.19 -29.76
CA ALA A 217 -21.38 8.47 -28.49
C ALA A 217 -21.32 6.93 -28.70
N ARG A 218 -22.00 6.41 -29.74
CA ARG A 218 -21.98 4.98 -30.04
C ARG A 218 -20.63 4.55 -30.61
N VAL A 219 -19.95 5.40 -31.37
CA VAL A 219 -18.59 5.16 -31.83
C VAL A 219 -17.64 5.12 -30.63
N LEU A 220 -17.69 6.11 -29.77
CA LEU A 220 -16.80 6.24 -28.61
C LEU A 220 -16.98 5.09 -27.61
N TYR A 221 -18.19 4.88 -27.10
CA TYR A 221 -18.45 3.90 -26.05
C TYR A 221 -18.66 2.47 -26.56
N GLY A 222 -19.13 2.31 -27.79
CA GLY A 222 -19.36 0.98 -28.39
C GLY A 222 -18.14 0.37 -29.10
N HIS A 223 -17.23 1.19 -29.62
CA HIS A 223 -16.11 0.70 -30.43
C HIS A 223 -14.74 1.12 -29.85
N VAL A 224 -14.54 2.39 -29.51
CA VAL A 224 -13.25 2.90 -29.02
C VAL A 224 -12.97 2.46 -27.61
N PHE A 225 -13.98 2.59 -26.70
CA PHE A 225 -13.83 2.37 -25.27
C PHE A 225 -13.22 0.99 -24.95
N ARG A 226 -13.73 -0.06 -25.56
CA ARG A 226 -13.26 -1.42 -25.27
C ARG A 226 -11.77 -1.59 -25.55
N ASN A 227 -11.29 -1.07 -26.66
CA ASN A 227 -9.88 -1.20 -27.04
C ASN A 227 -8.99 -0.25 -26.25
N ALA A 228 -9.43 1.01 -26.08
CA ALA A 228 -8.67 2.01 -25.32
C ALA A 228 -8.53 1.65 -23.85
N MET A 229 -9.53 0.99 -23.25
CA MET A 229 -9.49 0.61 -21.83
C MET A 229 -8.60 -0.58 -21.50
N LEU A 230 -8.14 -1.34 -22.50
CA LEU A 230 -7.29 -2.52 -22.28
C LEU A 230 -6.08 -2.17 -21.41
N ILE A 231 -5.30 -1.17 -21.82
CA ILE A 231 -4.09 -0.76 -21.08
C ILE A 231 -4.40 -0.17 -19.70
N VAL A 232 -5.55 0.52 -19.56
CA VAL A 232 -5.98 1.14 -18.30
C VAL A 232 -6.39 0.06 -17.29
N VAL A 233 -7.17 -0.92 -17.72
CA VAL A 233 -7.61 -2.03 -16.86
C VAL A 233 -6.44 -2.92 -16.48
N ALA A 234 -5.55 -3.17 -17.40
CA ALA A 234 -4.33 -3.93 -17.19
C ALA A 234 -3.39 -3.31 -16.15
N GLY A 235 -3.33 -1.99 -16.11
CA GLY A 235 -2.56 -1.25 -15.10
C GLY A 235 -3.17 -1.25 -13.69
N PHE A 236 -4.44 -1.69 -13.53
CA PHE A 236 -5.16 -1.62 -12.25
C PHE A 236 -4.47 -2.36 -11.10
N PRO A 237 -4.04 -3.64 -11.24
CA PRO A 237 -3.42 -4.35 -10.13
C PRO A 237 -2.12 -3.69 -9.67
N SER A 238 -1.28 -3.27 -10.61
CA SER A 238 -0.03 -2.57 -10.29
C SER A 238 -0.27 -1.23 -9.62
N ALA A 239 -1.28 -0.48 -10.05
CA ALA A 239 -1.68 0.78 -9.41
C ALA A 239 -2.17 0.54 -7.98
N PHE A 240 -3.00 -0.47 -7.76
CA PHE A 240 -3.52 -0.84 -6.44
C PHE A 240 -2.40 -1.27 -5.50
N ILE A 241 -1.47 -2.12 -5.96
CA ILE A 241 -0.28 -2.52 -5.22
C ILE A 241 0.55 -1.28 -4.83
N GLY A 242 0.82 -0.39 -5.79
CA GLY A 242 1.57 0.84 -5.56
C GLY A 242 0.96 1.71 -4.46
N VAL A 243 -0.37 1.82 -4.42
CA VAL A 243 -1.09 2.57 -3.38
C VAL A 243 -0.94 1.90 -2.02
N LEU A 244 -1.10 0.58 -1.94
CA LEU A 244 -0.98 -0.18 -0.68
C LEU A 244 0.42 -0.10 -0.07
N PHE A 245 1.47 -0.18 -0.90
CA PHE A 245 2.84 -0.33 -0.39
C PHE A 245 3.60 0.99 -0.27
N THR A 246 3.46 1.86 -1.25
CA THR A 246 4.31 3.06 -1.34
C THR A 246 3.59 4.30 -0.85
N GLY A 247 2.28 4.36 -1.02
CA GLY A 247 1.47 5.54 -0.74
C GLY A 247 0.94 5.61 0.69
N SER A 248 0.72 4.46 1.35
CA SER A 248 0.00 4.43 2.63
C SER A 248 0.88 4.76 3.84
N LEU A 249 2.16 4.35 3.87
CA LEU A 249 3.01 4.48 5.05
C LEU A 249 3.07 5.90 5.64
N LEU A 250 3.46 6.87 4.83
CA LEU A 250 3.57 8.26 5.31
C LEU A 250 2.20 8.86 5.65
N ILE A 251 1.16 8.48 4.90
CA ILE A 251 -0.22 8.90 5.17
C ILE A 251 -0.73 8.28 6.46
N GLU A 252 -0.48 6.99 6.69
CA GLU A 252 -0.82 6.32 7.94
C GLU A 252 -0.13 6.99 9.14
N VAL A 253 1.15 7.37 9.01
CA VAL A 253 1.87 8.10 10.08
C VAL A 253 1.27 9.49 10.31
N ILE A 254 1.02 10.26 9.25
CA ILE A 254 0.56 11.65 9.33
C ILE A 254 -0.85 11.73 9.92
N PHE A 255 -1.77 10.85 9.50
CA PHE A 255 -3.15 10.80 10.00
C PHE A 255 -3.33 9.87 11.20
N SER A 256 -2.25 9.30 11.74
CA SER A 256 -2.28 8.33 12.84
C SER A 256 -3.24 7.16 12.57
N LEU A 257 -3.20 6.63 11.35
CA LEU A 257 -3.97 5.48 10.94
C LEU A 257 -3.16 4.21 11.25
N ASP A 258 -3.74 3.32 12.04
CA ASP A 258 -3.07 2.13 12.53
C ASP A 258 -3.09 1.00 11.49
N GLY A 259 -2.36 1.20 10.39
CA GLY A 259 -2.27 0.28 9.26
C GLY A 259 -0.97 -0.52 9.20
N LEU A 260 -0.85 -1.34 8.14
CA LEU A 260 0.31 -2.21 7.91
C LEU A 260 1.60 -1.43 7.61
N GLY A 261 1.49 -0.27 6.96
CA GLY A 261 2.64 0.59 6.68
C GLY A 261 3.24 1.12 7.98
N LEU A 262 2.41 1.64 8.88
CA LEU A 262 2.84 2.11 10.19
C LEU A 262 3.41 0.96 11.03
N LEU A 263 2.75 -0.21 11.06
CA LEU A 263 3.24 -1.40 11.76
C LEU A 263 4.65 -1.79 11.29
N GLY A 264 4.87 -1.89 9.97
CA GLY A 264 6.17 -2.24 9.41
C GLY A 264 7.25 -1.18 9.69
N PHE A 265 6.89 0.09 9.66
CA PHE A 265 7.80 1.20 9.98
C PHE A 265 8.24 1.18 11.44
N GLU A 266 7.30 1.07 12.38
CA GLU A 266 7.60 0.97 13.80
C GLU A 266 8.44 -0.28 14.13
N ALA A 267 8.10 -1.41 13.53
CA ALA A 267 8.86 -2.65 13.67
C ALA A 267 10.32 -2.49 13.17
N ALA A 268 10.52 -1.79 12.05
CA ALA A 268 11.86 -1.53 11.53
C ALA A 268 12.67 -0.62 12.47
N LEU A 269 12.07 0.43 13.02
CA LEU A 269 12.72 1.32 13.98
C LEU A 269 13.09 0.59 15.29
N ASN A 270 12.21 -0.28 15.76
CA ASN A 270 12.39 -1.06 16.98
C ASN A 270 13.23 -2.32 16.77
N ARG A 271 13.60 -2.65 15.52
CA ARG A 271 14.33 -3.88 15.15
C ARG A 271 13.54 -5.16 15.50
N ASP A 272 12.23 -5.10 15.41
CA ASP A 272 11.33 -6.23 15.57
C ASP A 272 11.32 -7.08 14.28
N TYR A 273 12.36 -7.88 14.11
CA TYR A 273 12.57 -8.65 12.88
C TYR A 273 11.42 -9.59 12.52
N PRO A 274 10.79 -10.32 13.44
CA PRO A 274 9.63 -11.15 13.10
C PRO A 274 8.51 -10.35 12.45
N VAL A 275 8.18 -9.16 12.98
CA VAL A 275 7.14 -8.28 12.42
C VAL A 275 7.59 -7.71 11.07
N VAL A 276 8.84 -7.24 10.95
CA VAL A 276 9.37 -6.73 9.67
C VAL A 276 9.30 -7.77 8.57
N LEU A 277 9.79 -8.99 8.85
CA LEU A 277 9.82 -10.05 7.85
C LEU A 277 8.41 -10.60 7.56
N GLY A 278 7.55 -10.71 8.57
CA GLY A 278 6.17 -11.14 8.41
C GLY A 278 5.35 -10.16 7.58
N THR A 279 5.43 -8.85 7.85
CA THR A 279 4.78 -7.81 7.06
C THR A 279 5.29 -7.80 5.63
N LEU A 280 6.60 -7.90 5.41
CA LEU A 280 7.19 -7.98 4.08
C LEU A 280 6.72 -9.21 3.30
N TYR A 281 6.64 -10.38 3.96
CA TYR A 281 6.13 -11.61 3.35
C TYR A 281 4.67 -11.47 2.91
N VAL A 282 3.79 -11.00 3.81
CA VAL A 282 2.37 -10.82 3.52
C VAL A 282 2.17 -9.81 2.39
N PHE A 283 2.89 -8.71 2.42
CA PHE A 283 2.87 -7.73 1.35
C PHE A 283 3.30 -8.34 0.01
N THR A 284 4.40 -9.05 -0.03
CA THR A 284 4.90 -9.69 -1.25
C THR A 284 3.88 -10.69 -1.79
N LEU A 285 3.29 -11.52 -0.92
CA LEU A 285 2.26 -12.48 -1.30
C LEU A 285 1.00 -11.80 -1.86
N MET A 286 0.53 -10.74 -1.20
CA MET A 286 -0.59 -9.93 -1.72
C MET A 286 -0.26 -9.35 -3.10
N GLY A 287 0.96 -8.84 -3.28
CA GLY A 287 1.43 -8.34 -4.56
C GLY A 287 1.42 -9.39 -5.66
N LEU A 288 1.90 -10.60 -5.38
CA LEU A 288 1.87 -11.73 -6.32
C LEU A 288 0.44 -12.15 -6.68
N ILE A 289 -0.46 -12.23 -5.69
CA ILE A 289 -1.87 -12.56 -5.92
C ILE A 289 -2.55 -11.51 -6.79
N LEU A 290 -2.33 -10.22 -6.51
CA LEU A 290 -2.91 -9.14 -7.29
C LEU A 290 -2.36 -9.07 -8.71
N ASN A 291 -1.07 -9.36 -8.92
CA ASN A 291 -0.49 -9.49 -10.26
C ASN A 291 -1.13 -10.65 -11.02
N LEU A 292 -1.28 -11.82 -10.38
CA LEU A 292 -1.97 -12.96 -10.98
C LEU A 292 -3.42 -12.63 -11.37
N ILE A 293 -4.15 -11.91 -10.50
CA ILE A 293 -5.49 -11.41 -10.81
C ILE A 293 -5.45 -10.48 -12.03
N GLY A 294 -4.43 -9.62 -12.13
CA GLY A 294 -4.21 -8.74 -13.28
C GLY A 294 -4.03 -9.52 -14.57
N ASP A 295 -3.21 -10.56 -14.57
CA ASP A 295 -2.97 -11.41 -15.74
C ASP A 295 -4.26 -12.14 -16.16
N LEU A 296 -5.04 -12.64 -15.18
CA LEU A 296 -6.35 -13.24 -15.47
C LEU A 296 -7.35 -12.22 -16.03
N MET A 297 -7.35 -10.98 -15.52
CA MET A 297 -8.19 -9.91 -16.05
C MET A 297 -7.82 -9.58 -17.51
N TYR A 298 -6.54 -9.60 -17.87
CA TYR A 298 -6.10 -9.44 -19.26
C TYR A 298 -6.73 -10.47 -20.19
N MET A 299 -6.69 -11.75 -19.85
CA MET A 299 -7.32 -12.81 -20.63
C MET A 299 -8.83 -12.62 -20.82
N ILE A 300 -9.52 -12.18 -19.76
CA ILE A 300 -10.97 -11.96 -19.81
C ILE A 300 -11.33 -10.78 -20.71
N ILE A 301 -10.51 -9.71 -20.70
CA ILE A 301 -10.79 -8.47 -21.46
C ILE A 301 -10.37 -8.61 -22.93
N ASP A 302 -9.23 -9.23 -23.20
CA ASP A 302 -8.74 -9.50 -24.55
C ASP A 302 -8.51 -11.00 -24.78
N PRO A 303 -9.53 -11.75 -25.25
CA PRO A 303 -9.40 -13.18 -25.52
C PRO A 303 -8.45 -13.53 -26.68
N ARG A 304 -7.79 -12.53 -27.29
CA ARG A 304 -6.75 -12.76 -28.33
C ARG A 304 -5.37 -13.00 -27.70
N ILE A 305 -5.22 -12.74 -26.40
CA ILE A 305 -3.99 -13.03 -25.66
C ILE A 305 -4.06 -14.50 -25.25
N ASP A 306 -3.41 -15.36 -26.05
CA ASP A 306 -3.24 -16.77 -25.75
C ASP A 306 -1.82 -16.98 -25.21
N PHE A 307 -1.72 -17.44 -23.95
CA PHE A 307 -0.43 -17.74 -23.32
C PHE A 307 0.13 -19.10 -23.79
N GLU A 308 -0.68 -19.94 -24.46
CA GLU A 308 -0.26 -21.26 -24.96
C GLU A 308 0.41 -21.22 -26.34
N SER A 309 0.27 -20.17 -27.13
CA SER A 309 0.79 -20.11 -28.51
C SER A 309 2.20 -19.52 -28.61
N ARG A 310 3.15 -19.96 -27.81
CA ARG A 310 4.58 -19.78 -28.07
C ARG A 310 5.27 -21.08 -28.40
N ASP A 311 4.69 -21.83 -29.34
CA ASP A 311 5.41 -22.81 -30.13
C ASP A 311 5.71 -22.19 -31.48
N VAL A 312 6.89 -21.56 -31.61
CA VAL A 312 7.71 -21.54 -32.84
C VAL A 312 9.17 -21.38 -32.44
#